data_45f4a4f6edf5528ae45dbdc210a75b41
#
_entry.id   45f4a4f6edf5528ae45dbdc210a75b41
#
_cell.length_a   1.000
_cell.length_b   1.000
_cell.length_c   1.000
_cell.angle_alpha   90.00
_cell.angle_beta   90.00
_cell.angle_gamma   90.00
#
_symmetry.space_group_name_H-M   'P 1'
#
loop_
_entity.id
_entity.type
_entity.pdbx_description
1 polymer ?
#
loop_
_entity_poly.entity_id
_entity_poly.type
_entity_poly.pdbx_seq_one_letter_code
_entity_poly.pdbx_strand_id
1 'polypeptide(L)'
;MKPYFSFQWHITDDCDQRCKHCYIFAESKQKCIDSMTREEMQTVLKNCEDFCDTFGRRPYFYLTGGDPILHPDFWWLLERFKEKQIPFTIMGNPFHLTANVCKHLNECGCMRYQMSLDGLEATHDWFRKPGSYKTTLEKVALLNGAGIRSILMTTVSGKNIDEVPQIIDAAVVAGAKVYAFARYCPTSEEAG
;
A
#
# COMPACT_ATOMS: atom_id res chain seq x y z
N MET A 1 9.49 9.46 -24.75
CA MET A 1 8.51 9.66 -23.66
C MET A 1 9.25 10.18 -22.44
N LYS A 2 8.75 11.26 -21.76
CA LYS A 2 9.40 11.76 -20.52
C LYS A 2 9.42 10.65 -19.45
N PRO A 3 10.54 10.44 -18.74
CA PRO A 3 10.61 9.44 -17.66
C PRO A 3 9.76 9.86 -16.46
N TYR A 4 9.39 8.89 -15.63
CA TYR A 4 8.63 9.16 -14.41
C TYR A 4 9.54 9.67 -13.30
N PHE A 5 8.97 10.53 -12.43
CA PHE A 5 9.46 10.82 -11.09
C PHE A 5 8.43 10.29 -10.09
N SER A 6 8.89 9.52 -9.10
CA SER A 6 8.00 8.83 -8.15
C SER A 6 7.90 9.60 -6.85
N PHE A 7 6.67 9.84 -6.43
CA PHE A 7 6.33 10.42 -5.13
C PHE A 7 5.68 9.34 -4.26
N GLN A 8 6.12 9.19 -3.03
CA GLN A 8 5.38 8.44 -2.02
C GLN A 8 4.51 9.45 -1.25
N TRP A 9 3.21 9.18 -1.22
CA TRP A 9 2.24 10.11 -0.67
C TRP A 9 1.35 9.47 0.37
N HIS A 10 1.53 9.89 1.63
CA HIS A 10 0.73 9.48 2.76
C HIS A 10 -0.47 10.42 2.87
N ILE A 11 -1.69 9.92 2.64
CA ILE A 11 -2.91 10.74 2.57
C ILE A 11 -3.77 10.67 3.84
N THR A 12 -3.62 9.62 4.66
CA THR A 12 -4.40 9.42 5.89
C THR A 12 -3.68 8.50 6.86
N ASP A 13 -3.88 8.73 8.16
CA ASP A 13 -3.51 7.77 9.21
C ASP A 13 -4.61 6.71 9.45
N ASP A 14 -5.81 6.86 8.85
CA ASP A 14 -6.89 5.92 9.07
C ASP A 14 -6.56 4.52 8.55
N CYS A 15 -6.85 3.51 9.36
CA CYS A 15 -6.53 2.13 9.06
C CYS A 15 -7.44 1.18 9.84
N ASP A 16 -7.91 0.12 9.21
CA ASP A 16 -8.70 -0.94 9.83
C ASP A 16 -7.83 -2.00 10.53
N GLN A 17 -6.51 -1.81 10.55
CA GLN A 17 -5.56 -2.67 11.23
C GLN A 17 -4.77 -1.90 12.32
N ARG A 18 -4.23 -2.64 13.28
CA ARG A 18 -3.32 -2.15 14.32
C ARG A 18 -2.12 -3.10 14.38
N CYS A 19 -1.35 -3.10 13.28
CA CYS A 19 -0.20 -3.99 13.13
C CYS A 19 0.84 -3.70 14.22
N LYS A 20 1.43 -4.77 14.79
CA LYS A 20 2.34 -4.65 15.95
C LYS A 20 3.64 -3.89 15.64
N HIS A 21 4.04 -3.87 14.39
CA HIS A 21 5.24 -3.19 13.90
C HIS A 21 4.93 -1.90 13.11
N CYS A 22 3.69 -1.39 13.24
CA CYS A 22 3.27 -0.21 12.48
C CYS A 22 3.83 1.06 13.12
N TYR A 23 4.63 1.82 12.37
CA TYR A 23 5.22 3.07 12.85
C TYR A 23 4.19 4.17 13.10
N ILE A 24 3.04 4.16 12.39
CA ILE A 24 1.97 5.15 12.57
C ILE A 24 1.37 5.06 13.98
N PHE A 25 1.23 3.84 14.51
CA PHE A 25 0.63 3.55 15.81
C PHE A 25 1.66 3.07 16.85
N ALA A 26 2.95 3.32 16.63
CA ALA A 26 4.02 2.85 17.51
C ALA A 26 3.90 3.42 18.93
N GLU A 27 3.62 4.72 19.04
CA GLU A 27 3.55 5.41 20.34
C GLU A 27 2.17 5.29 21.01
N SER A 28 1.09 5.14 20.23
CA SER A 28 -0.27 5.00 20.75
C SER A 28 -1.20 4.34 19.76
N LYS A 29 -1.87 3.27 20.21
CA LYS A 29 -2.96 2.64 19.42
C LYS A 29 -4.21 3.51 19.33
N GLN A 30 -4.27 4.59 20.11
CA GLN A 30 -5.37 5.57 20.17
C GLN A 30 -4.93 6.93 19.60
N LYS A 31 -3.95 6.94 18.70
CA LYS A 31 -3.53 8.15 18.00
C LYS A 31 -4.74 8.84 17.35
N CYS A 32 -4.77 10.16 17.43
CA CYS A 32 -5.69 10.95 16.63
C CYS A 32 -5.44 10.66 15.14
N ILE A 33 -6.50 10.31 14.42
CA ILE A 33 -6.41 10.07 12.98
C ILE A 33 -6.20 11.42 12.29
N ASP A 34 -5.09 11.53 11.58
CA ASP A 34 -4.81 12.67 10.72
C ASP A 34 -5.06 12.27 9.26
N SER A 35 -5.70 13.15 8.51
CA SER A 35 -6.02 12.95 7.10
C SER A 35 -5.96 14.26 6.37
N MET A 36 -5.37 14.25 5.18
CA MET A 36 -5.30 15.43 4.35
C MET A 36 -6.70 15.88 3.91
N THR A 37 -6.92 17.18 3.91
CA THR A 37 -8.10 17.76 3.27
C THR A 37 -8.00 17.68 1.75
N ARG A 38 -9.13 17.82 1.08
CA ARG A 38 -9.18 17.86 -0.40
C ARG A 38 -8.34 19.02 -0.96
N GLU A 39 -8.37 20.18 -0.32
CA GLU A 39 -7.61 21.36 -0.70
C GLU A 39 -6.10 21.14 -0.56
N GLU A 40 -5.68 20.49 0.50
CA GLU A 40 -4.27 20.10 0.67
C GLU A 40 -3.84 19.10 -0.41
N MET A 41 -4.68 18.08 -0.70
CA MET A 41 -4.40 17.12 -1.77
C MET A 41 -4.33 17.79 -3.15
N GLN A 42 -5.18 18.76 -3.44
CA GLN A 42 -5.09 19.55 -4.68
C GLN A 42 -3.76 20.31 -4.76
N THR A 43 -3.35 20.93 -3.66
CA THR A 43 -2.11 21.70 -3.58
C THR A 43 -0.89 20.79 -3.79
N VAL A 44 -0.85 19.64 -3.12
CA VAL A 44 0.24 18.65 -3.28
C VAL A 44 0.29 18.14 -4.71
N LEU A 45 -0.85 17.78 -5.30
CA LEU A 45 -0.90 17.29 -6.68
C LEU A 45 -0.33 18.34 -7.65
N LYS A 46 -0.78 19.60 -7.53
CA LYS A 46 -0.27 20.68 -8.35
C LYS A 46 1.23 20.89 -8.19
N ASN A 47 1.74 20.90 -6.96
CA ASN A 47 3.17 21.07 -6.70
C ASN A 47 4.01 19.93 -7.31
N CYS A 48 3.52 18.69 -7.26
CA CYS A 48 4.18 17.54 -7.88
C CYS A 48 4.18 17.65 -9.42
N GLU A 49 3.11 18.14 -10.02
CA GLU A 49 3.03 18.40 -11.46
C GLU A 49 4.02 19.52 -11.88
N ASP A 50 4.01 20.65 -11.18
CA ASP A 50 4.90 21.79 -11.43
C ASP A 50 6.38 21.38 -11.30
N PHE A 51 6.70 20.56 -10.27
CA PHE A 51 8.03 19.97 -10.11
C PHE A 51 8.39 19.10 -11.32
N CYS A 52 7.50 18.20 -11.71
CA CYS A 52 7.75 17.30 -12.84
C CYS A 52 7.93 18.06 -14.15
N ASP A 53 7.15 19.11 -14.39
CA ASP A 53 7.28 19.94 -15.60
C ASP A 53 8.62 20.70 -15.63
N THR A 54 9.06 21.23 -14.49
CA THR A 54 10.36 21.91 -14.37
C THR A 54 11.53 20.98 -14.73
N PHE A 55 11.45 19.70 -14.35
CA PHE A 55 12.53 18.73 -14.59
C PHE A 55 12.30 17.82 -15.81
N GLY A 56 11.29 18.10 -16.63
CA GLY A 56 10.99 17.28 -17.81
C GLY A 56 10.60 15.86 -17.47
N ARG A 57 9.88 15.65 -16.38
CA ARG A 57 9.42 14.35 -15.86
C ARG A 57 7.91 14.21 -16.00
N ARG A 58 7.39 13.02 -15.65
CA ARG A 58 5.97 12.75 -15.44
C ARG A 58 5.78 12.26 -14.01
N PRO A 59 4.72 12.68 -13.29
CA PRO A 59 4.47 12.19 -11.95
C PRO A 59 4.04 10.72 -11.96
N TYR A 60 4.47 9.99 -10.95
CA TYR A 60 4.00 8.65 -10.57
C TYR A 60 3.80 8.63 -9.06
N PHE A 61 2.65 8.18 -8.58
CA PHE A 61 2.39 8.18 -7.14
C PHE A 61 2.38 6.77 -6.56
N TYR A 62 2.99 6.63 -5.38
CA TYR A 62 2.80 5.55 -4.44
C TYR A 62 1.90 6.07 -3.32
N LEU A 63 0.59 5.79 -3.40
CA LEU A 63 -0.36 6.17 -2.36
C LEU A 63 -0.23 5.24 -1.18
N THR A 64 -0.05 5.82 -0.01
CA THR A 64 0.10 5.12 1.26
C THR A 64 -0.59 5.88 2.39
N GLY A 65 -0.44 5.39 3.61
CA GLY A 65 -1.02 5.96 4.81
C GLY A 65 -1.19 4.86 5.85
N GLY A 66 -2.28 4.91 6.57
CA GLY A 66 -2.86 3.76 7.23
C GLY A 66 -3.36 2.77 6.15
N ASP A 67 -4.60 2.94 5.71
CA ASP A 67 -5.09 2.33 4.46
C ASP A 67 -5.70 3.44 3.58
N PRO A 68 -5.10 3.79 2.44
CA PRO A 68 -5.53 4.91 1.62
C PRO A 68 -7.00 4.87 1.20
N ILE A 69 -7.56 3.67 0.99
CA ILE A 69 -8.95 3.49 0.56
C ILE A 69 -9.97 3.99 1.59
N LEU A 70 -9.56 4.13 2.84
CA LEU A 70 -10.42 4.65 3.92
C LEU A 70 -10.52 6.18 3.93
N HIS A 71 -9.66 6.86 3.20
CA HIS A 71 -9.76 8.31 3.10
C HIS A 71 -11.06 8.73 2.42
N PRO A 72 -11.86 9.66 2.98
CA PRO A 72 -13.16 10.04 2.42
C PRO A 72 -13.10 10.56 0.99
N ASP A 73 -12.01 11.22 0.62
CA ASP A 73 -11.77 11.74 -0.73
C ASP A 73 -10.87 10.85 -1.59
N PHE A 74 -10.66 9.57 -1.20
CA PHE A 74 -9.82 8.64 -1.96
C PHE A 74 -10.24 8.52 -3.43
N TRP A 75 -11.51 8.25 -3.69
CA TRP A 75 -12.02 8.09 -5.06
C TRP A 75 -11.96 9.39 -5.85
N TRP A 76 -12.21 10.53 -5.22
CA TRP A 76 -12.03 11.82 -5.84
C TRP A 76 -10.58 12.03 -6.31
N LEU A 77 -9.58 11.67 -5.50
CA LEU A 77 -8.18 11.78 -5.87
C LEU A 77 -7.85 10.89 -7.08
N LEU A 78 -8.37 9.64 -7.10
CA LEU A 78 -8.13 8.72 -8.21
C LEU A 78 -8.77 9.20 -9.52
N GLU A 79 -9.94 9.83 -9.47
CA GLU A 79 -10.53 10.45 -10.66
C GLU A 79 -9.66 11.61 -11.19
N ARG A 80 -9.01 12.38 -10.32
CA ARG A 80 -8.02 13.40 -10.76
C ARG A 80 -6.81 12.75 -11.43
N PHE A 81 -6.33 11.62 -10.91
CA PHE A 81 -5.26 10.88 -11.58
C PHE A 81 -5.67 10.38 -12.95
N LYS A 82 -6.88 9.83 -13.07
CA LYS A 82 -7.44 9.37 -14.34
C LYS A 82 -7.53 10.51 -15.37
N GLU A 83 -8.13 11.64 -15.00
CA GLU A 83 -8.25 12.81 -15.88
C GLU A 83 -6.90 13.30 -16.40
N LYS A 84 -5.90 13.27 -15.54
CA LYS A 84 -4.52 13.71 -15.85
C LYS A 84 -3.64 12.60 -16.43
N GLN A 85 -4.16 11.39 -16.58
CA GLN A 85 -3.43 10.20 -17.03
C GLN A 85 -2.16 9.93 -16.18
N ILE A 86 -2.28 10.12 -14.87
CA ILE A 86 -1.21 9.88 -13.90
C ILE A 86 -1.33 8.45 -13.38
N PRO A 87 -0.36 7.57 -13.66
CA PRO A 87 -0.36 6.21 -13.13
C PRO A 87 0.08 6.19 -11.66
N PHE A 88 -0.41 5.21 -10.93
CA PHE A 88 -0.11 5.08 -9.51
C PHE A 88 -0.04 3.63 -9.03
N THR A 89 0.54 3.46 -7.86
CA THR A 89 0.54 2.24 -7.05
C THR A 89 -0.16 2.54 -5.73
N ILE A 90 -0.93 1.60 -5.21
CA ILE A 90 -1.47 1.66 -3.85
C ILE A 90 -0.66 0.73 -2.94
N MET A 91 -0.36 1.20 -1.74
CA MET A 91 0.21 0.43 -0.64
C MET A 91 -0.85 0.39 0.46
N GLY A 92 -1.65 -0.67 0.50
CA GLY A 92 -2.85 -0.75 1.33
C GLY A 92 -3.17 -2.16 1.82
N ASN A 93 -4.30 -2.28 2.50
CA ASN A 93 -4.79 -3.51 3.09
C ASN A 93 -5.64 -4.34 2.10
N PRO A 94 -5.82 -5.65 2.33
CA PRO A 94 -6.59 -6.51 1.43
C PRO A 94 -8.11 -6.40 1.63
N PHE A 95 -8.59 -5.88 2.79
CA PHE A 95 -9.96 -6.09 3.26
C PHE A 95 -11.03 -5.38 2.44
N HIS A 96 -10.70 -4.25 1.85
CA HIS A 96 -11.62 -3.44 1.03
C HIS A 96 -11.61 -3.82 -0.46
N LEU A 97 -10.78 -4.78 -0.85
CA LEU A 97 -10.69 -5.22 -2.24
C LEU A 97 -11.83 -6.19 -2.58
N THR A 98 -12.75 -5.72 -3.41
CA THR A 98 -13.78 -6.51 -4.09
C THR A 98 -13.53 -6.50 -5.60
N ALA A 99 -14.23 -7.35 -6.36
CA ALA A 99 -14.11 -7.34 -7.82
C ALA A 99 -14.44 -5.97 -8.43
N ASN A 100 -15.49 -5.30 -7.91
CA ASN A 100 -15.88 -3.96 -8.37
C ASN A 100 -14.84 -2.90 -8.00
N VAL A 101 -14.28 -2.97 -6.79
CA VAL A 101 -13.20 -2.05 -6.36
C VAL A 101 -11.97 -2.24 -7.24
N CYS A 102 -11.52 -3.47 -7.46
CA CYS A 102 -10.35 -3.74 -8.29
C CYS A 102 -10.57 -3.27 -9.74
N LYS A 103 -11.77 -3.50 -10.31
CA LYS A 103 -12.12 -2.99 -11.64
C LYS A 103 -12.03 -1.47 -11.69
N HIS A 104 -12.63 -0.77 -10.73
CA HIS A 104 -12.62 0.69 -10.68
C HIS A 104 -11.21 1.27 -10.47
N LEU A 105 -10.41 0.64 -9.62
CA LEU A 105 -8.99 0.99 -9.45
C LEU A 105 -8.22 0.91 -10.78
N ASN A 106 -8.43 -0.17 -11.54
CA ASN A 106 -7.79 -0.33 -12.86
C ASN A 106 -8.26 0.75 -13.84
N GLU A 107 -9.56 1.07 -13.87
CA GLU A 107 -10.14 2.14 -14.72
C GLU A 107 -9.59 3.53 -14.37
N CYS A 108 -9.18 3.75 -13.11
CA CYS A 108 -8.52 4.98 -12.67
C CYS A 108 -7.02 5.02 -12.98
N GLY A 109 -6.41 3.92 -13.47
CA GLY A 109 -4.99 3.88 -13.83
C GLY A 109 -4.09 3.27 -12.75
N CYS A 110 -4.64 2.51 -11.81
CA CYS A 110 -3.86 1.75 -10.82
C CYS A 110 -3.01 0.68 -11.51
N MET A 111 -1.70 0.86 -11.49
CA MET A 111 -0.76 -0.08 -12.13
C MET A 111 -0.43 -1.27 -11.25
N ARG A 112 -0.35 -1.04 -9.93
CA ARG A 112 0.08 -2.02 -8.95
C ARG A 112 -0.65 -1.81 -7.63
N TYR A 113 -0.85 -2.91 -6.90
CA TYR A 113 -1.33 -2.86 -5.53
C TYR A 113 -0.42 -3.71 -4.64
N GLN A 114 0.17 -3.08 -3.64
CA GLN A 114 1.05 -3.74 -2.69
C GLN A 114 0.30 -4.03 -1.41
N MET A 115 0.33 -5.30 -1.01
CA MET A 115 -0.14 -5.78 0.28
C MET A 115 1.02 -6.40 1.06
N SER A 116 0.91 -6.45 2.35
CA SER A 116 1.93 -7.07 3.19
C SER A 116 1.64 -8.55 3.43
N LEU A 117 2.73 -9.34 3.49
CA LEU A 117 2.72 -10.75 3.87
C LEU A 117 3.90 -11.01 4.82
N ASP A 118 3.70 -10.88 6.14
CA ASP A 118 4.79 -10.82 7.13
C ASP A 118 5.07 -12.14 7.85
N GLY A 119 4.64 -13.25 7.31
CA GLY A 119 4.85 -14.58 7.87
C GLY A 119 3.96 -15.62 7.23
N LEU A 120 4.08 -16.87 7.67
CA LEU A 120 3.06 -17.89 7.51
C LEU A 120 1.82 -17.51 8.32
N GLU A 121 0.73 -18.25 8.19
CA GLU A 121 -0.57 -17.88 8.75
C GLU A 121 -0.51 -17.40 10.21
N ALA A 122 0.08 -18.19 11.09
CA ALA A 122 0.16 -17.86 12.51
C ALA A 122 0.98 -16.59 12.79
N THR A 123 2.13 -16.45 12.14
CA THR A 123 3.04 -15.31 12.32
C THR A 123 2.47 -14.05 11.68
N HIS A 124 1.93 -14.14 10.48
CA HIS A 124 1.31 -13.01 9.81
C HIS A 124 0.10 -12.47 10.57
N ASP A 125 -0.81 -13.37 11.00
CA ASP A 125 -2.01 -12.97 11.75
C ASP A 125 -1.66 -12.41 13.13
N TRP A 126 -0.57 -12.90 13.76
CA TRP A 126 -0.05 -12.31 14.98
C TRP A 126 0.45 -10.87 14.79
N PHE A 127 1.14 -10.58 13.68
CA PHE A 127 1.58 -9.21 13.36
C PHE A 127 0.42 -8.28 13.05
N ARG A 128 -0.62 -8.78 12.37
CA ARG A 128 -1.69 -7.95 11.78
C ARG A 128 -3.03 -8.15 12.46
N LYS A 129 -3.83 -9.07 11.99
CA LYS A 129 -5.07 -9.51 12.63
C LYS A 129 -5.47 -10.90 12.14
N PRO A 130 -6.26 -11.66 12.92
CA PRO A 130 -6.73 -12.99 12.54
C PRO A 130 -7.41 -13.02 11.17
N GLY A 131 -7.06 -14.00 10.34
CA GLY A 131 -7.59 -14.20 8.98
C GLY A 131 -6.95 -13.28 7.91
N SER A 132 -6.03 -12.42 8.28
CA SER A 132 -5.34 -11.51 7.36
C SER A 132 -4.50 -12.26 6.33
N TYR A 133 -3.84 -13.35 6.72
CA TYR A 133 -3.04 -14.18 5.82
C TYR A 133 -3.85 -14.69 4.63
N LYS A 134 -4.94 -15.40 4.93
CA LYS A 134 -5.82 -15.97 3.89
C LYS A 134 -6.39 -14.89 2.99
N THR A 135 -6.92 -13.81 3.60
CA THR A 135 -7.47 -12.69 2.87
C THR A 135 -6.43 -12.08 1.92
N THR A 136 -5.20 -11.87 2.38
CA THR A 136 -4.13 -11.31 1.54
C THR A 136 -3.86 -12.18 0.32
N LEU A 137 -3.70 -13.50 0.49
CA LEU A 137 -3.44 -14.41 -0.63
C LEU A 137 -4.61 -14.49 -1.62
N GLU A 138 -5.85 -14.52 -1.13
CA GLU A 138 -7.06 -14.49 -1.98
C GLU A 138 -7.14 -13.25 -2.88
N LYS A 139 -6.74 -12.08 -2.35
CA LYS A 139 -6.79 -10.82 -3.12
C LYS A 139 -5.73 -10.72 -4.22
N VAL A 140 -4.70 -11.53 -4.19
CA VAL A 140 -3.70 -11.60 -5.28
C VAL A 140 -4.36 -11.96 -6.61
N ALA A 141 -5.17 -13.03 -6.63
CA ALA A 141 -5.88 -13.46 -7.84
C ALA A 141 -6.89 -12.40 -8.32
N LEU A 142 -7.58 -11.74 -7.37
CA LEU A 142 -8.56 -10.70 -7.68
C LEU A 142 -7.92 -9.49 -8.36
N LEU A 143 -6.79 -9.00 -7.83
CA LEU A 143 -6.03 -7.90 -8.42
C LEU A 143 -5.52 -8.25 -9.82
N ASN A 144 -4.89 -9.42 -9.96
CA ASN A 144 -4.36 -9.88 -11.25
C ASN A 144 -5.47 -10.04 -12.30
N GLY A 145 -6.62 -10.58 -11.90
CA GLY A 145 -7.80 -10.72 -12.77
C GLY A 145 -8.37 -9.38 -13.24
N ALA A 146 -8.21 -8.33 -12.45
CA ALA A 146 -8.57 -6.96 -12.81
C ALA A 146 -7.48 -6.21 -13.61
N GLY A 147 -6.36 -6.84 -13.95
CA GLY A 147 -5.26 -6.21 -14.68
C GLY A 147 -4.28 -5.39 -13.80
N ILE A 148 -4.43 -5.45 -12.48
CA ILE A 148 -3.54 -4.76 -11.53
C ILE A 148 -2.45 -5.73 -11.07
N ARG A 149 -1.18 -5.34 -11.20
CA ARG A 149 -0.06 -6.18 -10.75
C ARG A 149 -0.01 -6.24 -9.24
N SER A 150 -0.23 -7.43 -8.67
CA SER A 150 -0.11 -7.65 -7.23
C SER A 150 1.35 -7.67 -6.79
N ILE A 151 1.63 -6.98 -5.68
CA ILE A 151 2.91 -7.00 -4.97
C ILE A 151 2.64 -7.53 -3.57
N LEU A 152 3.42 -8.51 -3.13
CA LEU A 152 3.48 -8.91 -1.74
C LEU A 152 4.82 -8.47 -1.15
N MET A 153 4.78 -7.86 0.03
CA MET A 153 5.95 -7.33 0.71
C MET A 153 6.02 -7.83 2.14
N THR A 154 7.20 -8.28 2.57
CA THR A 154 7.48 -8.71 3.94
C THR A 154 8.34 -7.67 4.66
N THR A 155 7.93 -7.27 5.85
CA THR A 155 8.80 -6.58 6.80
C THR A 155 9.55 -7.63 7.63
N VAL A 156 10.81 -7.86 7.29
CA VAL A 156 11.65 -8.91 7.89
C VAL A 156 12.17 -8.46 9.26
N SER A 157 11.96 -9.29 10.25
CA SER A 157 12.43 -9.15 11.64
C SER A 157 12.92 -10.50 12.19
N GLY A 158 13.47 -10.51 13.38
CA GLY A 158 13.86 -11.77 14.05
C GLY A 158 12.71 -12.75 14.27
N LYS A 159 11.45 -12.29 14.16
CA LYS A 159 10.29 -13.16 14.37
C LYS A 159 9.89 -13.97 13.13
N ASN A 160 10.25 -13.52 11.94
CA ASN A 160 9.80 -14.14 10.69
C ASN A 160 10.92 -14.43 9.68
N ILE A 161 12.17 -14.16 10.03
CA ILE A 161 13.30 -14.34 9.10
C ILE A 161 13.43 -15.80 8.64
N ASP A 162 13.20 -16.77 9.53
CA ASP A 162 13.29 -18.19 9.21
C ASP A 162 12.12 -18.68 8.34
N GLU A 163 11.03 -17.93 8.27
CA GLU A 163 9.87 -18.23 7.43
C GLU A 163 9.97 -17.65 6.02
N VAL A 164 10.96 -16.80 5.73
CA VAL A 164 11.07 -16.08 4.44
C VAL A 164 11.03 -17.01 3.23
N PRO A 165 11.73 -18.16 3.18
CA PRO A 165 11.62 -19.08 2.06
C PRO A 165 10.18 -19.56 1.81
N GLN A 166 9.48 -19.98 2.86
CA GLN A 166 8.11 -20.47 2.77
C GLN A 166 7.10 -19.34 2.44
N ILE A 167 7.37 -18.11 2.89
CA ILE A 167 6.58 -16.93 2.50
C ILE A 167 6.69 -16.68 1.00
N ILE A 168 7.90 -16.80 0.44
CA ILE A 168 8.13 -16.68 -1.01
C ILE A 168 7.35 -17.76 -1.75
N ASP A 169 7.41 -19.02 -1.30
CA ASP A 169 6.66 -20.11 -1.91
C ASP A 169 5.15 -19.84 -1.88
N ALA A 170 4.61 -19.37 -0.75
CA ALA A 170 3.20 -18.99 -0.64
C ALA A 170 2.82 -17.84 -1.59
N ALA A 171 3.69 -16.84 -1.74
CA ALA A 171 3.48 -15.73 -2.68
C ALA A 171 3.48 -16.21 -4.13
N VAL A 172 4.37 -17.13 -4.48
CA VAL A 172 4.45 -17.75 -5.83
C VAL A 172 3.18 -18.58 -6.10
N VAL A 173 2.77 -19.43 -5.17
CA VAL A 173 1.56 -20.24 -5.30
C VAL A 173 0.31 -19.37 -5.45
N ALA A 174 0.22 -18.26 -4.72
CA ALA A 174 -0.88 -17.30 -4.87
C ALA A 174 -0.84 -16.52 -6.21
N GLY A 175 0.27 -16.59 -6.96
CA GLY A 175 0.43 -15.93 -8.25
C GLY A 175 0.81 -14.46 -8.15
N ALA A 176 1.43 -14.02 -7.05
CA ALA A 176 1.95 -12.66 -6.90
C ALA A 176 2.90 -12.30 -8.05
N LYS A 177 2.77 -11.11 -8.59
CA LYS A 177 3.60 -10.65 -9.72
C LYS A 177 4.94 -10.11 -9.29
N VAL A 178 5.04 -9.65 -8.05
CA VAL A 178 6.27 -9.17 -7.41
C VAL A 178 6.25 -9.60 -5.96
N TYR A 179 7.38 -10.07 -5.48
CA TYR A 179 7.64 -10.24 -4.06
C TYR A 179 8.81 -9.32 -3.67
N ALA A 180 8.67 -8.62 -2.57
CA ALA A 180 9.68 -7.72 -2.03
C ALA A 180 9.79 -7.89 -0.51
N PHE A 181 10.92 -7.48 0.05
CA PHE A 181 11.09 -7.43 1.49
C PHE A 181 11.92 -6.21 1.91
N ALA A 182 11.68 -5.74 3.12
CA ALA A 182 12.46 -4.71 3.76
C ALA A 182 12.78 -5.13 5.20
N ARG A 183 13.91 -4.66 5.71
CA ARG A 183 14.27 -4.88 7.10
C ARG A 183 13.37 -4.05 8.00
N TYR A 184 12.91 -4.64 9.10
CA TYR A 184 12.24 -3.89 10.17
C TYR A 184 13.21 -2.87 10.77
N CYS A 185 12.75 -1.62 10.85
CA CYS A 185 13.45 -0.53 11.51
C CYS A 185 12.59 -0.10 12.71
N PRO A 186 12.99 -0.42 13.94
CA PRO A 186 12.23 -0.03 15.13
C PRO A 186 12.21 1.49 15.31
N THR A 187 11.10 2.00 15.83
CA THR A 187 10.88 3.44 16.04
C THR A 187 11.24 3.91 17.43
N SER A 188 11.55 3.00 18.36
CA SER A 188 11.90 3.30 19.77
C SER A 188 13.20 2.63 20.20
N GLU A 189 13.76 3.08 21.32
CA GLU A 189 14.98 2.55 21.96
C GLU A 189 14.85 1.09 22.45
N GLU A 190 13.65 0.48 22.41
CA GLU A 190 13.40 -0.91 22.78
C GLU A 190 13.96 -1.93 21.78
N ALA A 191 14.74 -1.51 20.84
CA ALA A 191 15.31 -2.31 19.77
C ALA A 191 16.79 -2.64 20.03
N GLY A 192 17.11 -3.02 21.23
CA GLY A 192 18.40 -3.61 21.61
C GLY A 192 18.33 -5.13 21.69
#